data_5a8d94b0e4f59ddc5db40282e4e547c7
#
_entry.id   5a8d94b0e4f59ddc5db40282e4e547c7
#
_cell.length_a   1.000
_cell.length_b   1.000
_cell.length_c   1.000
_cell.angle_alpha   90.00
_cell.angle_beta   90.00
_cell.angle_gamma   90.00
#
_symmetry.space_group_name_H-M   'P 1'
#
loop_
_entity.id
_entity.type
_entity.pdbx_description
1 polymer ?
#
loop_
_entity_poly.entity_id
_entity_poly.type
_entity_poly.pdbx_seq_one_letter_code
_entity_poly.pdbx_strand_id
1 'polypeptide(L)' 'METFTEINDMYVERFAFIETLSREFVARTGCGVYVYLNPLDVDQLFNNYMNLGMPIRAFARQCVRNLLG' A
#
# COMPACT_ATOMS: atom_id res chain seq x y z
N MET A 1 23.48 4.86 13.94
CA MET A 1 22.31 5.70 14.26
C MET A 1 21.53 6.07 13.01
N GLU A 2 22.19 6.66 12.05
CA GLU A 2 21.53 7.10 10.81
C GLU A 2 20.96 5.92 10.04
N THR A 3 21.70 4.81 9.95
CA THR A 3 21.21 3.62 9.29
C THR A 3 19.94 3.10 9.95
N PHE A 4 19.89 3.20 11.28
CA PHE A 4 18.73 2.77 12.04
C PHE A 4 17.51 3.63 11.72
N THR A 5 17.72 4.94 11.58
CA THR A 5 16.66 5.87 11.23
C THR A 5 16.11 5.59 9.84
N GLU A 6 16.99 5.31 8.88
CA GLU A 6 16.59 4.99 7.52
C GLU A 6 15.72 3.73 7.48
N ILE A 7 16.08 2.72 8.24
CA ILE A 7 15.29 1.48 8.31
C ILE A 7 13.91 1.77 8.89
N ASN A 8 13.85 2.59 9.94
CA ASN A 8 12.56 2.99 10.52
C ASN A 8 11.69 3.72 9.51
N ASP A 9 12.27 4.63 8.74
CA ASP A 9 11.53 5.38 7.73
C ASP A 9 10.95 4.45 6.67
N MET A 10 11.70 3.44 6.23
CA MET A 10 11.21 2.45 5.28
C MET A 10 10.03 1.65 5.84
N TYR A 11 10.12 1.22 7.09
CA TYR A 11 9.04 0.48 7.72
C TYR A 11 7.79 1.34 7.87
N VAL A 12 7.96 2.60 8.25
CA VAL A 12 6.84 3.51 8.41
C VAL A 12 6.13 3.74 7.08
N GLU A 13 6.87 3.96 6.01
CA GLU A 13 6.28 4.16 4.69
C GLU A 13 5.54 2.93 4.21
N ARG A 14 6.15 1.77 4.35
CA ARG A 14 5.53 0.52 3.95
C ARG A 14 4.28 0.24 4.76
N PHE A 15 4.34 0.45 6.06
CA PHE A 15 3.18 0.28 6.94
C PHE A 15 2.05 1.23 6.54
N ALA A 16 2.38 2.50 6.30
CA ALA A 16 1.38 3.48 5.89
C ALA A 16 0.74 3.11 4.56
N PHE A 17 1.53 2.58 3.63
CA PHE A 17 1.03 2.14 2.34
C PHE A 17 0.04 0.99 2.50
N ILE A 18 0.42 -0.03 3.25
CA ILE A 18 -0.44 -1.21 3.46
C ILE A 18 -1.72 -0.81 4.17
N GLU A 19 -1.62 0.03 5.19
CA GLU A 19 -2.79 0.49 5.93
C GLU A 19 -3.73 1.30 5.03
N THR A 20 -3.20 2.20 4.23
CA THR A 20 -4.00 3.01 3.33
C THR A 20 -4.69 2.13 2.28
N LEU A 21 -3.95 1.20 1.70
CA LEU A 21 -4.49 0.27 0.71
C LEU A 21 -5.61 -0.58 1.34
N SER A 22 -5.37 -1.10 2.54
CA SER A 22 -6.36 -1.90 3.23
C SER A 22 -7.62 -1.11 3.54
N ARG A 23 -7.48 0.15 3.93
CA ARG A 23 -8.64 1.01 4.19
C ARG A 23 -9.50 1.21 2.95
N GLU A 24 -8.87 1.34 1.79
CA GLU A 24 -9.62 1.47 0.55
C GLU A 24 -10.40 0.21 0.22
N PHE A 25 -9.80 -0.96 0.46
CA PHE A 25 -10.52 -2.22 0.29
C PHE A 25 -11.68 -2.32 1.27
N VAL A 26 -11.45 -1.99 2.53
CA VAL A 26 -12.50 -2.03 3.56
C VAL A 26 -13.65 -1.10 3.21
N ALA A 27 -13.34 0.09 2.71
CA ALA A 27 -14.36 1.06 2.34
C ALA A 27 -15.27 0.55 1.22
N ARG A 28 -14.75 -0.30 0.34
CA ARG A 28 -15.51 -0.80 -0.80
C ARG A 28 -16.12 -2.18 -0.59
N THR A 29 -15.48 -3.03 0.20
CA THR A 29 -15.87 -4.43 0.30
C THR A 29 -16.14 -4.89 1.72
N GLY A 30 -15.71 -4.11 2.71
CA GLY A 30 -15.77 -4.52 4.12
C GLY A 30 -14.63 -5.41 4.54
N CYS A 31 -13.71 -5.76 3.63
CA CYS A 31 -12.59 -6.65 3.91
C CYS A 31 -11.27 -5.98 3.59
N GLY A 32 -10.22 -6.34 4.34
CA GLY A 32 -8.90 -5.75 4.16
C GLY A 32 -8.14 -6.29 2.95
N VAL A 33 -6.97 -5.72 2.71
CA VAL A 33 -6.18 -6.00 1.51
C VAL A 33 -5.79 -7.46 1.36
N TYR A 34 -5.48 -8.14 2.45
CA TYR A 34 -4.99 -9.52 2.37
C TYR A 34 -6.07 -10.55 2.09
N VAL A 35 -7.32 -10.14 2.02
CA VAL A 35 -8.39 -10.99 1.50
C VAL A 35 -8.27 -11.12 -0.02
N TYR A 36 -7.77 -10.08 -0.68
CA TYR A 36 -7.70 -10.02 -2.15
C TYR A 36 -6.31 -10.21 -2.70
N LEU A 37 -5.28 -9.83 -1.94
CA LEU A 37 -3.88 -9.83 -2.39
C LEU A 37 -3.02 -10.58 -1.40
N ASN A 38 -1.98 -11.26 -1.89
CA ASN A 38 -0.98 -11.87 -1.03
C ASN A 38 0.15 -10.86 -0.74
N PRO A 39 1.05 -11.15 0.22
CA PRO A 39 2.13 -10.23 0.54
C PRO A 39 3.05 -9.88 -0.64
N LEU A 40 3.26 -10.79 -1.57
CA LEU A 40 4.09 -10.51 -2.74
C LEU A 40 3.41 -9.50 -3.66
N ASP A 41 2.11 -9.61 -3.84
CA ASP A 41 1.35 -8.65 -4.63
C ASP A 41 1.43 -7.25 -4.01
N VAL A 42 1.30 -7.18 -2.69
CA VAL A 42 1.40 -5.91 -1.98
C VAL A 42 2.80 -5.31 -2.12
N ASP A 43 3.84 -6.14 -2.06
CA ASP A 43 5.21 -5.68 -2.25
C ASP A 43 5.41 -5.08 -3.64
N GLN A 44 4.88 -5.71 -4.67
CA GLN A 44 4.96 -5.20 -6.03
C GLN A 44 4.24 -3.87 -6.17
N LEU A 45 3.06 -3.75 -5.57
CA LEU A 45 2.33 -2.49 -5.59
C LEU A 45 3.08 -1.40 -4.85
N PHE A 46 3.72 -1.73 -3.74
CA PHE A 46 4.51 -0.76 -3.00
C PHE A 46 5.69 -0.25 -3.85
N ASN A 47 6.37 -1.15 -4.54
CA ASN A 47 7.46 -0.76 -5.43
C ASN A 47 6.96 0.15 -6.55
N ASN A 48 5.82 -0.15 -7.14
CA ASN A 48 5.22 0.70 -8.15
C ASN A 48 4.87 2.08 -7.60
N TYR A 49 4.32 2.12 -6.40
CA TYR A 49 4.00 3.37 -5.73
C TYR A 49 5.23 4.23 -5.53
N MET A 50 6.33 3.63 -5.05
CA MET A 50 7.58 4.36 -4.83
C MET A 50 8.16 4.90 -6.12
N ASN A 51 8.01 4.18 -7.22
CA ASN A 51 8.53 4.60 -8.52
C ASN A 51 7.70 5.69 -9.17
N LEU A 52 6.38 5.66 -8.99
CA LEU A 52 5.48 6.61 -9.65
C LEU A 52 5.42 7.98 -8.96
N GLY A 53 5.68 8.02 -7.66
CA GLY A 53 5.64 9.27 -6.92
C GLY A 53 4.25 9.87 -6.74
N MET A 54 3.21 9.07 -6.91
CA MET A 54 1.84 9.51 -6.70
C MET A 54 1.52 9.68 -5.22
N PRO A 55 0.54 10.53 -4.85
CA PRO A 55 0.04 10.55 -3.49
C PRO A 55 -0.49 9.17 -3.09
N ILE A 56 -0.22 8.78 -1.85
CA ILE A 56 -0.52 7.42 -1.40
C ILE A 56 -2.00 7.07 -1.52
N ARG A 57 -2.88 8.01 -1.18
CA ARG A 57 -4.33 7.77 -1.27
C ARG A 57 -4.79 7.59 -2.70
N ALA A 58 -4.27 8.41 -3.60
CA ALA A 58 -4.61 8.32 -5.02
C ALA A 58 -4.18 6.98 -5.59
N PHE A 59 -2.97 6.54 -5.26
CA PHE A 59 -2.46 5.26 -5.72
C PHE A 59 -3.29 4.10 -5.17
N ALA A 60 -3.59 4.11 -3.88
CA ALA A 60 -4.38 3.05 -3.25
C ALA A 60 -5.79 2.97 -3.86
N ARG A 61 -6.42 4.13 -4.07
CA ARG A 61 -7.75 4.18 -4.68
C ARG A 61 -7.73 3.62 -6.09
N GLN A 62 -6.72 3.97 -6.86
CA GLN A 62 -6.58 3.48 -8.22
C GLN A 62 -6.36 1.97 -8.26
N CYS A 63 -5.52 1.45 -7.36
CA CYS A 63 -5.28 0.01 -7.26
C CYS A 63 -6.57 -0.76 -6.97
N VAL A 64 -7.33 -0.31 -5.99
CA VAL A 64 -8.57 -0.97 -5.62
C VAL A 64 -9.58 -0.91 -6.77
N ARG A 65 -9.67 0.24 -7.42
CA ARG A 65 -10.55 0.39 -8.58
C ARG A 65 -10.18 -0.57 -9.70
N ASN A 66 -8.89 -0.70 -10.00
CA ASN A 66 -8.43 -1.59 -11.06
C ASN A 66 -8.68 -3.06 -10.73
N LEU A 67 -8.54 -3.44 -9.46
CA LEU A 67 -8.72 -4.82 -9.05
C LEU A 67 -10.18 -5.23 -8.93
N LEU A 68 -11.03 -4.33 -8.48
CA LEU A 68 -12.45 -4.64 -8.26
C LEU A 68 -13.34 -4.27 -9.44
N GLY A 69 -12.78 -3.57 -10.39
CA GLY A 69 -13.54 -3.14 -11.56
C GLY A 69 -14.32 -1.90 -11.26
#